data_1999e66528adb6ffb0d8528bf71b0ea0
#
_entry.id   1999e66528adb6ffb0d8528bf71b0ea0
#
_cell.length_a   1.000
_cell.length_b   1.000
_cell.length_c   1.000
_cell.angle_alpha   90.00
_cell.angle_beta   90.00
_cell.angle_gamma   90.00
#
_symmetry.space_group_name_H-M   'P 1'
#
loop_
_entity.id
_entity.type
_entity.pdbx_description
1 polymer ?
#
loop_
_entity_poly.entity_id
_entity_poly.type
_entity_poly.pdbx_seq_one_letter_code
_entity_poly.pdbx_strand_id
1 'polypeptide(L)'
;MSSQHAAQISSGTDEPVEEIYYRKGDIDFCFLLNRRHHNLRVFDYRVGNYQQKRDFFDRIARAEGLRKVFTVVEKQDSKSWRSVGFSREGAIPGYFRTADAYIMSRVYTEDGEPIQGGAPKMGAPLAVPGKEGKDKDLKSVVKPRGLNIEFIRDPALLEDIVRGVGQDALYAPFRRGVFNPDIAVQAKTGKKEYWVGAETDSSFGHAKVDMLTPPMKDIELPVLEYCVKALLDELHKQETASVFALCAADWTLSNQVYSELGFKVTARLTDHITRADEFVGAQLWHRRLAHVAAPKLSSLLG
;
A
#
# COMPACT_ATOMS: atom_id res chain seq x y z
N MET A 1 -35.55 -4.49 28.19
CA MET A 1 -35.19 -3.18 27.63
C MET A 1 -33.80 -3.32 27.03
N SER A 2 -33.75 -3.62 25.74
CA SER A 2 -32.51 -3.89 25.01
C SER A 2 -32.06 -2.60 24.35
N SER A 3 -31.02 -1.97 24.89
CA SER A 3 -30.37 -0.83 24.24
C SER A 3 -29.64 -1.34 23.00
N GLN A 4 -30.23 -1.11 21.84
CA GLN A 4 -29.56 -1.19 20.56
C GLN A 4 -28.60 0.01 20.45
N HIS A 5 -27.32 -0.18 20.77
CA HIS A 5 -26.28 0.69 20.26
C HIS A 5 -25.95 0.23 18.83
N ALA A 6 -26.76 0.72 17.91
CA ALA A 6 -26.34 0.77 16.52
C ALA A 6 -25.11 1.70 16.47
N ALA A 7 -24.05 1.23 15.83
CA ALA A 7 -22.92 2.10 15.52
C ALA A 7 -23.48 3.31 14.76
N GLN A 8 -23.39 4.50 15.35
CA GLN A 8 -23.65 5.73 14.63
C GLN A 8 -22.51 5.92 13.64
N ILE A 9 -22.76 5.55 12.40
CA ILE A 9 -21.93 5.93 11.28
C ILE A 9 -22.24 7.41 11.06
N SER A 10 -21.35 8.30 11.48
CA SER A 10 -21.50 9.72 11.23
C SER A 10 -21.29 9.96 9.74
N SER A 11 -22.38 10.12 9.02
CA SER A 11 -22.36 10.60 7.65
C SER A 11 -22.00 12.10 7.68
N GLY A 12 -20.77 12.45 7.27
CA GLY A 12 -20.46 13.83 7.01
C GLY A 12 -19.05 14.32 7.37
N THR A 13 -18.02 13.58 7.02
CA THR A 13 -16.67 14.14 6.91
C THR A 13 -16.21 14.02 5.47
N ASP A 14 -15.69 15.10 4.89
CA ASP A 14 -15.01 15.10 3.57
C ASP A 14 -13.70 14.30 3.59
N GLU A 15 -13.44 13.56 4.66
CA GLU A 15 -12.23 12.74 4.79
C GLU A 15 -12.34 11.49 3.91
N PRO A 16 -11.30 11.21 3.12
CA PRO A 16 -11.31 10.07 2.21
C PRO A 16 -11.31 8.71 2.93
N VAL A 17 -10.96 8.70 4.22
CA VAL A 17 -10.89 7.51 5.06
C VAL A 17 -11.52 7.78 6.41
N GLU A 18 -12.47 6.95 6.78
CA GLU A 18 -13.16 7.00 8.08
C GLU A 18 -12.63 5.89 8.99
N GLU A 19 -12.25 6.24 10.23
CA GLU A 19 -11.86 5.28 11.26
C GLU A 19 -13.07 4.93 12.13
N ILE A 20 -13.44 3.65 12.19
CA ILE A 20 -14.62 3.15 12.88
C ILE A 20 -14.22 2.11 13.91
N TYR A 21 -14.65 2.28 15.14
CA TYR A 21 -14.52 1.29 16.20
C TYR A 21 -15.82 0.52 16.40
N TYR A 22 -15.74 -0.80 16.37
CA TYR A 22 -16.89 -1.68 16.57
C TYR A 22 -16.62 -2.72 17.65
N ARG A 23 -17.46 -2.71 18.69
CA ARG A 23 -17.39 -3.70 19.76
C ARG A 23 -18.76 -4.28 20.05
N LYS A 24 -18.88 -5.61 19.96
CA LYS A 24 -20.10 -6.33 20.32
C LYS A 24 -19.75 -7.74 20.81
N GLY A 25 -20.05 -8.04 22.08
CA GLY A 25 -19.69 -9.33 22.70
C GLY A 25 -18.19 -9.59 22.59
N ASP A 26 -17.82 -10.69 21.93
CA ASP A 26 -16.43 -11.09 21.73
C ASP A 26 -15.80 -10.54 20.43
N ILE A 27 -16.51 -9.68 19.69
CA ILE A 27 -15.99 -9.05 18.49
C ILE A 27 -15.50 -7.65 18.87
N ASP A 28 -14.26 -7.35 18.47
CA ASP A 28 -13.60 -6.07 18.73
C ASP A 28 -12.74 -5.68 17.53
N PHE A 29 -13.26 -4.77 16.72
CA PHE A 29 -12.63 -4.33 15.48
C PHE A 29 -12.34 -2.84 15.49
N CYS A 30 -11.24 -2.46 14.82
CA CYS A 30 -11.05 -1.14 14.25
C CYS A 30 -11.06 -1.28 12.72
N PHE A 31 -11.73 -0.36 12.05
CA PHE A 31 -11.83 -0.32 10.60
C PHE A 31 -11.30 1.00 10.05
N LEU A 32 -10.67 0.93 8.90
CA LEU A 32 -10.45 2.08 8.04
C LEU A 32 -11.34 1.88 6.79
N LEU A 33 -12.43 2.61 6.75
CA LEU A 33 -13.37 2.60 5.63
C LEU A 33 -12.94 3.65 4.60
N ASN A 34 -12.61 3.20 3.40
CA ASN A 34 -12.33 4.08 2.28
C ASN A 34 -13.48 4.01 1.28
N ARG A 35 -14.37 5.01 1.31
CA ARG A 35 -15.55 5.07 0.44
C ARG A 35 -15.18 5.30 -1.03
N ARG A 36 -14.09 6.04 -1.29
CA ARG A 36 -13.61 6.29 -2.65
C ARG A 36 -13.18 5.01 -3.36
N HIS A 37 -12.49 4.12 -2.65
CA HIS A 37 -12.00 2.86 -3.21
C HIS A 37 -12.88 1.67 -2.86
N HIS A 38 -14.07 1.91 -2.28
CA HIS A 38 -15.03 0.87 -1.89
C HIS A 38 -14.38 -0.28 -1.13
N ASN A 39 -13.47 0.06 -0.20
CA ASN A 39 -12.78 -0.96 0.56
C ASN A 39 -12.71 -0.65 2.06
N LEU A 40 -12.54 -1.70 2.84
CA LEU A 40 -12.48 -1.68 4.28
C LEU A 40 -11.22 -2.43 4.73
N ARG A 41 -10.31 -1.74 5.41
CA ARG A 41 -9.22 -2.39 6.14
C ARG A 41 -9.66 -2.73 7.55
N VAL A 42 -9.39 -3.97 7.97
CA VAL A 42 -9.78 -4.48 9.28
C VAL A 42 -8.56 -4.68 10.17
N PHE A 43 -8.67 -4.22 11.41
CA PHE A 43 -7.80 -4.60 12.52
C PHE A 43 -8.65 -5.40 13.51
N ASP A 44 -8.27 -6.65 13.75
CA ASP A 44 -8.98 -7.56 14.64
C ASP A 44 -8.19 -7.77 15.93
N TYR A 45 -8.79 -7.40 17.04
CA TYR A 45 -8.15 -7.49 18.35
C TYR A 45 -8.51 -8.78 19.11
N ARG A 46 -9.39 -9.61 18.54
CA ARG A 46 -9.83 -10.86 19.18
C ARG A 46 -9.89 -12.02 18.20
N VAL A 47 -9.28 -13.14 18.59
CA VAL A 47 -9.35 -14.40 17.83
C VAL A 47 -10.68 -15.10 18.12
N GLY A 48 -11.18 -15.86 17.13
CA GLY A 48 -12.41 -16.66 17.28
C GLY A 48 -13.64 -16.05 16.60
N ASN A 49 -14.82 -16.62 16.86
CA ASN A 49 -16.10 -16.20 16.30
C ASN A 49 -16.13 -16.05 14.76
N TYR A 50 -15.46 -16.96 14.04
CA TYR A 50 -15.20 -16.85 12.61
C TYR A 50 -16.48 -16.72 11.79
N GLN A 51 -17.55 -17.44 12.14
CA GLN A 51 -18.83 -17.34 11.42
C GLN A 51 -19.47 -15.96 11.62
N GLN A 52 -19.53 -15.48 12.86
CA GLN A 52 -20.10 -14.16 13.15
C GLN A 52 -19.32 -13.02 12.49
N LYS A 53 -17.99 -13.14 12.42
CA LYS A 53 -17.13 -12.19 11.71
C LYS A 53 -17.42 -12.20 10.21
N ARG A 54 -17.55 -13.39 9.61
CA ARG A 54 -17.92 -13.55 8.20
C ARG A 54 -19.24 -12.87 7.90
N ASP A 55 -20.28 -13.21 8.66
CA ASP A 55 -21.63 -12.65 8.49
C ASP A 55 -21.64 -11.12 8.69
N PHE A 56 -20.79 -10.63 9.59
CA PHE A 56 -20.60 -9.20 9.80
C PHE A 56 -19.99 -8.53 8.56
N PHE A 57 -18.90 -9.08 8.01
CA PHE A 57 -18.26 -8.51 6.82
C PHE A 57 -19.16 -8.57 5.59
N ASP A 58 -19.88 -9.65 5.39
CA ASP A 58 -20.84 -9.79 4.28
C ASP A 58 -21.97 -8.76 4.39
N ARG A 59 -22.41 -8.46 5.59
CA ARG A 59 -23.45 -7.48 5.87
C ARG A 59 -22.96 -6.04 5.67
N ILE A 60 -21.76 -5.69 6.17
CA ILE A 60 -21.22 -4.34 5.99
C ILE A 60 -20.85 -4.09 4.52
N ALA A 61 -20.37 -5.12 3.81
CA ALA A 61 -20.07 -5.00 2.39
C ALA A 61 -21.32 -4.62 1.58
N ARG A 62 -22.46 -5.25 1.83
CA ARG A 62 -23.73 -4.89 1.19
C ARG A 62 -24.21 -3.50 1.59
N ALA A 63 -24.13 -3.16 2.89
CA ALA A 63 -24.63 -1.89 3.41
C ALA A 63 -23.86 -0.68 2.89
N GLU A 64 -22.54 -0.81 2.73
CA GLU A 64 -21.62 0.26 2.33
C GLU A 64 -21.20 0.16 0.84
N GLY A 65 -21.71 -0.82 0.09
CA GLY A 65 -21.34 -1.03 -1.31
C GLY A 65 -19.85 -1.37 -1.50
N LEU A 66 -19.28 -2.14 -0.56
CA LEU A 66 -17.84 -2.44 -0.62
C LEU A 66 -17.51 -3.51 -1.66
N ARG A 67 -16.44 -3.29 -2.39
CA ARG A 67 -15.87 -4.29 -3.29
C ARG A 67 -14.89 -5.20 -2.57
N LYS A 68 -14.31 -4.73 -1.46
CA LYS A 68 -13.24 -5.46 -0.79
C LYS A 68 -13.19 -5.18 0.71
N VAL A 69 -13.04 -6.24 1.48
CA VAL A 69 -12.59 -6.17 2.88
C VAL A 69 -11.23 -6.85 2.96
N PHE A 70 -10.25 -6.21 3.58
CA PHE A 70 -8.89 -6.76 3.67
C PHE A 70 -8.24 -6.48 5.02
N THR A 71 -7.22 -7.25 5.33
CA THR A 71 -6.39 -7.09 6.53
C THR A 71 -4.93 -7.40 6.21
N VAL A 72 -4.04 -6.93 7.08
CA VAL A 72 -2.60 -7.16 7.02
C VAL A 72 -2.19 -7.86 8.30
N VAL A 73 -1.72 -9.09 8.20
CA VAL A 73 -1.47 -9.95 9.36
C VAL A 73 -0.15 -10.70 9.25
N GLU A 74 0.38 -11.19 10.36
CA GLU A 74 1.49 -12.12 10.35
C GLU A 74 1.08 -13.49 9.77
N LYS A 75 2.08 -14.26 9.34
CA LYS A 75 1.87 -15.60 8.76
C LYS A 75 1.04 -16.52 9.66
N GLN A 76 1.27 -16.49 10.96
CA GLN A 76 0.59 -17.33 11.95
C GLN A 76 -0.92 -17.07 11.99
N ASP A 77 -1.35 -15.80 11.80
CA ASP A 77 -2.76 -15.40 11.88
C ASP A 77 -3.52 -15.66 10.57
N SER A 78 -2.82 -15.91 9.48
CA SER A 78 -3.42 -16.14 8.17
C SER A 78 -4.40 -17.31 8.14
N LYS A 79 -4.19 -18.34 8.98
CA LYS A 79 -5.09 -19.50 9.08
C LYS A 79 -6.46 -19.08 9.65
N SER A 80 -6.47 -18.25 10.69
CA SER A 80 -7.69 -17.73 11.31
C SER A 80 -8.51 -16.92 10.31
N TRP A 81 -7.83 -16.06 9.53
CA TRP A 81 -8.49 -15.27 8.51
C TRP A 81 -9.05 -16.10 7.34
N ARG A 82 -8.41 -17.22 6.98
CA ARG A 82 -8.99 -18.17 6.03
C ARG A 82 -10.29 -18.77 6.55
N SER A 83 -10.38 -19.06 7.85
CA SER A 83 -11.61 -19.55 8.48
C SER A 83 -12.75 -18.52 8.45
N VAL A 84 -12.43 -17.23 8.40
CA VAL A 84 -13.40 -16.14 8.15
C VAL A 84 -13.78 -16.02 6.66
N GLY A 85 -13.09 -16.71 5.77
CA GLY A 85 -13.36 -16.70 4.33
C GLY A 85 -12.48 -15.73 3.53
N PHE A 86 -11.37 -15.29 4.10
CA PHE A 86 -10.39 -14.48 3.38
C PHE A 86 -9.39 -15.35 2.60
N SER A 87 -8.96 -14.84 1.47
CA SER A 87 -7.87 -15.42 0.66
C SER A 87 -6.62 -14.55 0.71
N ARG A 88 -5.45 -15.16 0.52
CA ARG A 88 -4.18 -14.43 0.45
C ARG A 88 -3.95 -13.88 -0.95
N GLU A 89 -3.65 -12.58 -1.07
CA GLU A 89 -3.29 -11.92 -2.32
C GLU A 89 -1.78 -11.68 -2.47
N GLY A 90 -1.03 -11.73 -1.37
CA GLY A 90 0.42 -11.57 -1.39
C GLY A 90 1.00 -11.27 -0.02
N ALA A 91 2.17 -10.62 -0.01
CA ALA A 91 2.86 -10.24 1.21
C ALA A 91 3.66 -8.93 1.04
N ILE A 92 3.94 -8.26 2.15
CA ILE A 92 4.91 -7.17 2.26
C ILE A 92 6.09 -7.71 3.08
N PRO A 93 7.21 -8.07 2.44
CA PRO A 93 8.36 -8.64 3.15
C PRO A 93 8.93 -7.67 4.19
N GLY A 94 9.19 -8.18 5.40
CA GLY A 94 9.79 -7.42 6.49
C GLY A 94 8.92 -6.29 7.06
N TYR A 95 7.62 -6.29 6.79
CA TYR A 95 6.69 -5.23 7.24
C TYR A 95 6.63 -5.10 8.76
N PHE A 96 6.65 -6.21 9.50
CA PHE A 96 6.67 -6.25 10.96
C PHE A 96 8.11 -6.36 11.51
N ARG A 97 9.09 -5.75 10.85
CA ARG A 97 10.51 -5.77 11.17
C ARG A 97 11.14 -7.15 11.06
N THR A 98 10.66 -8.15 11.80
CA THR A 98 11.17 -9.54 11.82
C THR A 98 10.30 -10.52 11.07
N ALA A 99 9.10 -10.10 10.65
CA ALA A 99 8.13 -10.95 9.96
C ALA A 99 7.50 -10.23 8.76
N ASP A 100 7.11 -11.02 7.77
CA ASP A 100 6.35 -10.55 6.61
C ASP A 100 4.89 -10.29 7.00
N ALA A 101 4.31 -9.26 6.40
CA ALA A 101 2.87 -9.06 6.46
C ALA A 101 2.19 -9.79 5.31
N TYR A 102 1.18 -10.61 5.63
CA TYR A 102 0.33 -11.25 4.63
C TYR A 102 -0.92 -10.40 4.41
N ILE A 103 -1.20 -10.10 3.16
CA ILE A 103 -2.41 -9.39 2.75
C ILE A 103 -3.49 -10.43 2.52
N MET A 104 -4.49 -10.41 3.38
CA MET A 104 -5.66 -11.28 3.32
C MET A 104 -6.87 -10.46 2.92
N SER A 105 -7.70 -10.95 2.00
CA SER A 105 -8.85 -10.22 1.50
C SER A 105 -10.06 -11.11 1.23
N ARG A 106 -11.23 -10.48 1.25
CA ARG A 106 -12.50 -11.00 0.82
C ARG A 106 -13.08 -10.02 -0.17
N VAL A 107 -13.35 -10.47 -1.39
CA VAL A 107 -13.83 -9.65 -2.52
C VAL A 107 -15.31 -9.90 -2.72
N TYR A 108 -16.04 -8.87 -3.14
CA TYR A 108 -17.48 -8.87 -3.30
C TYR A 108 -17.90 -8.44 -4.71
N THR A 109 -19.04 -8.93 -5.17
CA THR A 109 -19.72 -8.44 -6.37
C THR A 109 -20.31 -7.05 -6.13
N GLU A 110 -20.87 -6.45 -7.15
CA GLU A 110 -21.60 -5.17 -7.03
C GLU A 110 -22.80 -5.26 -6.08
N ASP A 111 -23.45 -6.42 -6.05
CA ASP A 111 -24.58 -6.69 -5.16
C ASP A 111 -24.14 -7.02 -3.70
N GLY A 112 -22.84 -6.95 -3.42
CA GLY A 112 -22.27 -7.24 -2.11
C GLY A 112 -22.24 -8.73 -1.77
N GLU A 113 -22.32 -9.62 -2.75
CA GLU A 113 -22.17 -11.05 -2.55
C GLU A 113 -20.69 -11.45 -2.58
N PRO A 114 -20.24 -12.32 -1.66
CA PRO A 114 -18.85 -12.73 -1.64
C PRO A 114 -18.50 -13.59 -2.85
N ILE A 115 -17.41 -13.26 -3.52
CA ILE A 115 -16.86 -14.06 -4.61
C ILE A 115 -16.23 -15.32 -4.02
N GLN A 116 -16.80 -16.48 -4.30
CA GLN A 116 -16.30 -17.77 -3.83
C GLN A 116 -15.11 -18.25 -4.65
N GLY A 117 -14.13 -18.87 -3.96
CA GLY A 117 -12.99 -19.48 -4.66
C GLY A 117 -11.72 -18.61 -4.72
N GLY A 118 -11.71 -17.52 -3.97
CA GLY A 118 -10.60 -16.56 -3.97
C GLY A 118 -10.81 -15.43 -4.96
N ALA A 119 -9.99 -14.40 -4.85
CA ALA A 119 -10.00 -13.30 -5.81
C ALA A 119 -9.94 -13.86 -7.25
N PRO A 120 -10.76 -13.35 -8.19
CA PRO A 120 -10.61 -13.70 -9.59
C PRO A 120 -9.13 -13.66 -9.95
N LYS A 121 -8.63 -14.68 -10.64
CA LYS A 121 -7.23 -14.63 -11.09
C LYS A 121 -7.12 -13.34 -11.92
N MET A 122 -6.42 -12.35 -11.39
CA MET A 122 -6.08 -11.18 -12.20
C MET A 122 -5.63 -11.72 -13.55
N GLY A 123 -6.21 -11.20 -14.63
CA GLY A 123 -5.82 -11.57 -15.99
C GLY A 123 -4.30 -11.60 -16.07
N ALA A 124 -3.77 -12.42 -16.97
CA ALA A 124 -2.32 -12.61 -17.10
C ALA A 124 -1.61 -11.28 -16.85
N PRO A 125 -0.55 -11.23 -16.03
CA PRO A 125 0.11 -9.98 -15.69
C PRO A 125 0.29 -9.23 -17.01
N LEU A 126 -0.18 -7.98 -17.07
CA LEU A 126 0.27 -7.10 -18.12
C LEU A 126 1.78 -7.24 -18.09
N ALA A 127 2.33 -7.85 -19.15
CA ALA A 127 3.75 -8.15 -19.21
C ALA A 127 4.43 -6.78 -19.08
N VAL A 128 4.91 -6.46 -17.86
CA VAL A 128 5.81 -5.34 -17.73
C VAL A 128 6.98 -5.73 -18.62
N PRO A 129 7.25 -4.98 -19.71
CA PRO A 129 8.36 -5.30 -20.59
C PRO A 129 9.65 -5.13 -19.79
N GLY A 130 10.11 -6.19 -19.16
CA GLY A 130 11.29 -6.20 -18.32
C GLY A 130 11.49 -7.62 -17.82
N LYS A 131 12.59 -8.24 -18.21
CA LYS A 131 13.00 -9.57 -17.75
C LYS A 131 12.97 -9.61 -16.22
N GLU A 132 12.26 -10.57 -15.63
CA GLU A 132 12.27 -10.83 -14.19
C GLU A 132 13.68 -10.68 -13.61
N GLY A 133 13.82 -9.67 -12.80
CA GLY A 133 14.84 -9.25 -11.90
C GLY A 133 16.15 -10.05 -11.79
N LYS A 134 17.12 -9.72 -12.57
CA LYS A 134 18.46 -9.59 -11.99
C LYS A 134 18.41 -8.35 -11.10
N ASP A 135 18.99 -8.42 -9.88
CA ASP A 135 19.16 -7.25 -9.03
C ASP A 135 19.87 -6.17 -9.86
N LYS A 136 19.07 -5.28 -10.48
CA LYS A 136 19.64 -4.15 -11.21
C LYS A 136 20.32 -3.26 -10.21
N ASP A 137 21.62 -3.09 -10.38
CA ASP A 137 22.41 -2.18 -9.57
C ASP A 137 21.86 -0.76 -9.82
N LEU A 138 21.37 -0.10 -8.76
CA LEU A 138 20.91 1.29 -8.80
C LEU A 138 22.00 2.23 -9.35
N LYS A 139 23.26 1.81 -9.28
CA LYS A 139 24.42 2.55 -9.85
C LYS A 139 24.31 2.77 -11.36
N SER A 140 23.54 1.95 -12.07
CA SER A 140 23.35 2.07 -13.53
C SER A 140 22.40 3.20 -13.93
N VAL A 141 21.58 3.74 -13.01
CA VAL A 141 20.65 4.84 -13.29
C VAL A 141 21.40 6.16 -13.33
N VAL A 142 21.47 6.76 -14.51
CA VAL A 142 22.24 7.98 -14.77
C VAL A 142 21.33 9.20 -14.62
N LYS A 143 21.88 10.27 -14.00
CA LYS A 143 21.15 11.54 -13.88
C LYS A 143 20.91 12.15 -15.27
N PRO A 144 19.65 12.42 -15.65
CA PRO A 144 19.35 13.12 -16.90
C PRO A 144 20.02 14.49 -16.97
N ARG A 145 20.44 14.87 -18.17
CA ARG A 145 21.12 16.18 -18.40
C ARG A 145 20.14 17.33 -18.05
N GLY A 146 20.63 18.29 -17.28
CA GLY A 146 19.85 19.47 -16.89
C GLY A 146 18.80 19.21 -15.80
N LEU A 147 18.77 18.02 -15.21
CA LEU A 147 17.88 17.71 -14.09
C LEU A 147 18.43 18.29 -12.79
N ASN A 148 17.62 19.12 -12.12
CA ASN A 148 17.87 19.55 -10.75
C ASN A 148 16.96 18.80 -9.81
N ILE A 149 17.51 18.31 -8.69
CA ILE A 149 16.72 17.66 -7.64
C ILE A 149 16.97 18.34 -6.31
N GLU A 150 15.95 18.39 -5.48
CA GLU A 150 15.98 18.90 -4.12
C GLU A 150 15.23 17.95 -3.20
N PHE A 151 15.74 17.76 -1.98
CA PHE A 151 15.07 16.98 -0.93
C PHE A 151 14.28 17.91 -0.03
N ILE A 152 13.00 17.66 0.08
CA ILE A 152 12.07 18.41 0.93
C ILE A 152 11.75 17.57 2.17
N ARG A 153 11.94 18.19 3.34
CA ARG A 153 11.64 17.60 4.66
C ARG A 153 10.85 18.55 5.56
N ASP A 154 10.64 19.78 5.09
CA ASP A 154 9.84 20.75 5.82
C ASP A 154 8.37 20.28 5.81
N PRO A 155 7.75 20.07 7.00
CA PRO A 155 6.38 19.53 7.07
C PRO A 155 5.35 20.42 6.38
N ALA A 156 5.51 21.76 6.43
CA ALA A 156 4.57 22.69 5.80
C ALA A 156 4.65 22.60 4.28
N LEU A 157 5.86 22.51 3.72
CA LEU A 157 6.05 22.30 2.28
C LEU A 157 5.54 20.94 1.83
N LEU A 158 5.76 19.89 2.60
CA LEU A 158 5.24 18.54 2.31
C LEU A 158 3.71 18.53 2.30
N GLU A 159 3.07 19.20 3.25
CA GLU A 159 1.62 19.34 3.30
C GLU A 159 1.07 20.10 2.08
N ASP A 160 1.75 21.18 1.65
CA ASP A 160 1.37 21.93 0.44
C ASP A 160 1.52 21.08 -0.83
N ILE A 161 2.58 20.25 -0.94
CA ILE A 161 2.76 19.31 -2.03
C ILE A 161 1.60 18.30 -2.06
N VAL A 162 1.28 17.71 -0.91
CA VAL A 162 0.19 16.72 -0.78
C VAL A 162 -1.16 17.32 -1.16
N ARG A 163 -1.46 18.58 -0.78
CA ARG A 163 -2.68 19.26 -1.20
C ARG A 163 -2.77 19.47 -2.70
N GLY A 164 -1.64 19.67 -3.37
CA GLY A 164 -1.56 19.88 -4.83
C GLY A 164 -1.64 18.58 -5.66
N VAL A 165 -1.51 17.43 -5.02
CA VAL A 165 -1.50 16.11 -5.67
C VAL A 165 -2.92 15.54 -5.75
N GLY A 166 -3.21 14.85 -6.85
CA GLY A 166 -4.49 14.13 -6.97
C GLY A 166 -4.64 13.05 -5.91
N GLN A 167 -5.85 12.92 -5.36
CA GLN A 167 -6.13 11.99 -4.25
C GLN A 167 -5.78 10.52 -4.54
N ASP A 168 -5.75 10.10 -5.81
CA ASP A 168 -5.38 8.73 -6.18
C ASP A 168 -3.91 8.40 -5.87
N ALA A 169 -3.02 9.39 -5.95
CA ALA A 169 -1.62 9.25 -5.60
C ALA A 169 -1.38 9.24 -4.07
N LEU A 170 -2.40 9.55 -3.28
CA LEU A 170 -2.30 9.61 -1.82
C LEU A 170 -2.85 8.36 -1.12
N TYR A 171 -3.21 7.33 -1.88
CA TYR A 171 -3.77 6.11 -1.31
C TYR A 171 -2.72 5.26 -0.60
N ALA A 172 -2.87 5.06 0.70
CA ALA A 172 -1.95 4.29 1.54
C ALA A 172 -2.67 3.21 2.38
N PRO A 173 -3.24 2.17 1.74
CA PRO A 173 -4.13 1.20 2.39
C PRO A 173 -3.44 0.38 3.50
N PHE A 174 -2.11 0.23 3.43
CA PHE A 174 -1.33 -0.54 4.41
C PHE A 174 -0.79 0.31 5.57
N ARG A 175 -1.12 1.60 5.57
CA ARG A 175 -0.79 2.56 6.62
C ARG A 175 -2.10 3.10 7.22
N ARG A 176 -2.28 4.40 7.27
CA ARG A 176 -3.48 5.06 7.80
C ARG A 176 -4.55 5.38 6.76
N GLY A 177 -4.40 4.81 5.55
CA GLY A 177 -5.33 5.04 4.45
C GLY A 177 -4.94 6.21 3.55
N VAL A 178 -4.30 7.24 4.07
CA VAL A 178 -3.79 8.40 3.33
C VAL A 178 -2.27 8.44 3.43
N PHE A 179 -1.61 8.68 2.31
CA PHE A 179 -0.16 8.83 2.23
C PHE A 179 0.26 10.19 2.78
N ASN A 180 1.12 10.17 3.78
CA ASN A 180 1.66 11.37 4.39
C ASN A 180 3.19 11.28 4.38
N PRO A 181 3.87 11.77 3.33
CA PRO A 181 5.31 11.70 3.21
C PRO A 181 6.00 12.53 4.28
N ASP A 182 7.09 12.02 4.82
CA ASP A 182 8.02 12.72 5.71
C ASP A 182 9.28 13.21 4.99
N ILE A 183 9.47 12.75 3.75
CA ILE A 183 10.50 13.22 2.83
C ILE A 183 9.98 13.14 1.40
N ALA A 184 10.30 14.14 0.59
CA ALA A 184 10.06 14.10 -0.85
C ALA A 184 11.28 14.55 -1.65
N VAL A 185 11.37 14.08 -2.89
CA VAL A 185 12.29 14.57 -3.91
C VAL A 185 11.49 15.43 -4.90
N GLN A 186 11.85 16.69 -5.00
CA GLN A 186 11.43 17.56 -6.10
C GLN A 186 12.45 17.46 -7.24
N ALA A 187 11.97 17.30 -8.44
CA ALA A 187 12.81 17.34 -9.63
C ALA A 187 12.26 18.35 -10.64
N LYS A 188 13.14 19.18 -11.18
CA LYS A 188 12.78 20.20 -12.18
C LYS A 188 13.54 19.97 -13.47
N THR A 189 12.79 19.94 -14.58
CA THR A 189 13.35 19.91 -15.93
C THR A 189 12.54 20.82 -16.85
N GLY A 190 13.17 21.91 -17.28
CA GLY A 190 12.47 22.98 -17.98
C GLY A 190 11.36 23.59 -17.12
N LYS A 191 10.11 23.52 -17.60
CA LYS A 191 8.93 24.03 -16.89
C LYS A 191 8.18 22.95 -16.10
N LYS A 192 8.63 21.70 -16.17
CA LYS A 192 7.96 20.57 -15.48
C LYS A 192 8.59 20.30 -14.13
N GLU A 193 7.72 19.98 -13.19
CA GLU A 193 8.09 19.52 -11.87
C GLU A 193 7.57 18.10 -11.65
N TYR A 194 8.38 17.28 -10.97
CA TYR A 194 8.06 15.91 -10.59
C TYR A 194 8.30 15.75 -9.10
N TRP A 195 7.43 14.98 -8.47
CA TRP A 195 7.47 14.73 -7.06
C TRP A 195 7.42 13.23 -6.77
N VAL A 196 8.34 12.78 -5.94
CA VAL A 196 8.38 11.43 -5.40
C VAL A 196 8.52 11.54 -3.90
N GLY A 197 7.65 10.88 -3.13
CA GLY A 197 7.66 10.96 -1.68
C GLY A 197 7.88 9.62 -1.01
N ALA A 198 8.30 9.64 0.25
CA ALA A 198 8.32 8.49 1.12
C ALA A 198 7.68 8.81 2.47
N GLU A 199 6.92 7.84 2.99
CA GLU A 199 6.42 7.80 4.35
C GLU A 199 7.16 6.69 5.08
N THR A 200 8.01 7.08 6.06
CA THR A 200 8.86 6.14 6.80
C THR A 200 8.16 5.58 8.03
N ASP A 201 8.56 4.37 8.42
CA ASP A 201 8.20 3.77 9.70
C ASP A 201 9.47 3.29 10.39
N SER A 202 10.01 4.15 11.24
CA SER A 202 11.24 3.86 11.98
C SER A 202 11.08 2.69 12.96
N SER A 203 9.86 2.43 13.45
CA SER A 203 9.58 1.32 14.38
C SER A 203 9.76 -0.02 13.70
N PHE A 204 9.37 -0.11 12.42
CA PHE A 204 9.47 -1.34 11.62
C PHE A 204 10.61 -1.33 10.60
N GLY A 205 11.26 -0.18 10.39
CA GLY A 205 12.41 -0.05 9.49
C GLY A 205 12.08 -0.16 8.01
N HIS A 206 10.85 0.21 7.62
CA HIS A 206 10.45 0.25 6.23
C HIS A 206 9.87 1.62 5.83
N ALA A 207 9.76 1.86 4.52
CA ALA A 207 9.07 3.04 3.99
C ALA A 207 8.12 2.66 2.85
N LYS A 208 6.98 3.38 2.76
CA LYS A 208 6.17 3.43 1.56
C LYS A 208 6.75 4.52 0.65
N VAL A 209 7.00 4.21 -0.61
CA VAL A 209 7.44 5.16 -1.63
C VAL A 209 6.33 5.33 -2.66
N ASP A 210 6.09 6.58 -3.08
CA ASP A 210 5.12 6.86 -4.13
C ASP A 210 5.57 7.95 -5.09
N MET A 211 5.17 7.81 -6.35
CA MET A 211 5.33 8.85 -7.36
C MET A 211 4.12 9.79 -7.30
N LEU A 212 4.24 10.91 -6.58
CA LEU A 212 3.19 11.91 -6.45
C LEU A 212 2.86 12.58 -7.80
N THR A 213 3.83 12.58 -8.72
CA THR A 213 3.65 12.96 -10.12
C THR A 213 3.97 11.73 -10.98
N PRO A 214 2.97 10.89 -11.32
CA PRO A 214 3.20 9.70 -12.12
C PRO A 214 3.61 10.07 -13.56
N PRO A 215 4.38 9.20 -14.24
CA PRO A 215 4.77 9.44 -15.63
C PRO A 215 3.55 9.30 -16.55
N MET A 216 3.39 10.28 -17.46
CA MET A 216 2.35 10.28 -18.48
C MET A 216 2.91 9.94 -19.88
N LYS A 217 4.23 9.95 -20.04
CA LYS A 217 4.94 9.69 -21.30
C LYS A 217 6.26 9.00 -21.05
N ASP A 218 6.71 8.18 -21.98
CA ASP A 218 7.99 7.45 -21.90
C ASP A 218 9.19 8.35 -21.65
N ILE A 219 9.20 9.56 -22.23
CA ILE A 219 10.29 10.53 -22.05
C ILE A 219 10.48 10.98 -20.59
N GLU A 220 9.49 10.76 -19.73
CA GLU A 220 9.52 11.12 -18.31
C GLU A 220 10.12 10.01 -17.44
N LEU A 221 10.20 8.78 -17.96
CA LEU A 221 10.71 7.61 -17.23
C LEU A 221 12.11 7.83 -16.65
N PRO A 222 13.12 8.30 -17.42
CA PRO A 222 14.46 8.48 -16.87
C PRO A 222 14.52 9.51 -15.72
N VAL A 223 13.65 10.52 -15.76
CA VAL A 223 13.54 11.52 -14.68
C VAL A 223 13.02 10.87 -13.41
N LEU A 224 11.90 10.13 -13.50
CA LEU A 224 11.28 9.50 -12.35
C LEU A 224 12.10 8.34 -11.81
N GLU A 225 12.74 7.54 -12.66
CA GLU A 225 13.71 6.52 -12.24
C GLU A 225 14.83 7.15 -11.41
N TYR A 226 15.37 8.29 -11.86
CA TYR A 226 16.42 8.99 -11.11
C TYR A 226 15.90 9.57 -9.79
N CYS A 227 14.67 10.13 -9.75
CA CYS A 227 14.08 10.67 -8.53
C CYS A 227 13.82 9.57 -7.49
N VAL A 228 13.22 8.46 -7.91
CA VAL A 228 13.00 7.30 -7.03
C VAL A 228 14.33 6.76 -6.55
N LYS A 229 15.32 6.59 -7.44
CA LYS A 229 16.68 6.16 -7.04
C LYS A 229 17.29 7.09 -5.99
N ALA A 230 17.24 8.40 -6.21
CA ALA A 230 17.78 9.37 -5.26
C ALA A 230 17.11 9.27 -3.88
N LEU A 231 15.79 9.08 -3.87
CA LEU A 231 15.02 8.84 -2.65
C LEU A 231 15.43 7.53 -1.97
N LEU A 232 15.62 6.44 -2.72
CA LEU A 232 16.07 5.15 -2.19
C LEU A 232 17.49 5.24 -1.58
N ASP A 233 18.39 5.98 -2.22
CA ASP A 233 19.75 6.22 -1.70
C ASP A 233 19.70 6.98 -0.37
N GLU A 234 18.76 7.94 -0.26
CA GLU A 234 18.59 8.73 0.97
C GLU A 234 17.96 7.90 2.10
N LEU A 235 16.93 7.10 1.80
CA LEU A 235 16.34 6.17 2.75
C LEU A 235 17.35 5.11 3.23
N HIS A 236 18.23 4.66 2.34
CA HIS A 236 19.31 3.75 2.72
C HIS A 236 20.27 4.38 3.72
N LYS A 237 20.66 5.65 3.56
CA LYS A 237 21.48 6.39 4.54
C LYS A 237 20.78 6.53 5.90
N GLN A 238 19.46 6.55 5.91
CA GLN A 238 18.62 6.58 7.13
C GLN A 238 18.38 5.19 7.72
N GLU A 239 19.11 4.16 7.27
CA GLU A 239 19.02 2.78 7.74
C GLU A 239 17.63 2.12 7.48
N THR A 240 16.85 2.64 6.53
CA THR A 240 15.62 1.98 6.08
C THR A 240 15.98 0.63 5.45
N ALA A 241 15.45 -0.45 6.00
CA ALA A 241 15.80 -1.81 5.57
C ALA A 241 15.11 -2.22 4.27
N SER A 242 13.89 -1.74 4.07
CA SER A 242 13.08 -2.09 2.88
C SER A 242 12.11 -0.98 2.51
N VAL A 243 11.70 -0.99 1.26
CA VAL A 243 10.67 -0.09 0.74
C VAL A 243 9.61 -0.88 -0.01
N PHE A 244 8.39 -0.37 0.01
CA PHE A 244 7.32 -0.88 -0.82
C PHE A 244 6.55 0.28 -1.48
N ALA A 245 5.92 -0.02 -2.61
CA ALA A 245 5.06 0.90 -3.34
C ALA A 245 3.80 0.17 -3.81
N LEU A 246 2.71 0.90 -3.92
CA LEU A 246 1.46 0.39 -4.47
C LEU A 246 1.15 1.15 -5.76
N CYS A 247 0.88 0.41 -6.84
CA CYS A 247 0.60 1.01 -8.13
C CYS A 247 -0.61 0.32 -8.78
N ALA A 248 -1.51 1.09 -9.38
CA ALA A 248 -2.59 0.54 -10.17
C ALA A 248 -2.02 -0.36 -11.28
N ALA A 249 -2.65 -1.52 -11.52
CA ALA A 249 -2.13 -2.51 -12.44
C ALA A 249 -2.08 -2.00 -13.90
N ASP A 250 -2.96 -1.08 -14.25
CA ASP A 250 -3.06 -0.43 -15.57
C ASP A 250 -2.11 0.78 -15.74
N TRP A 251 -1.42 1.22 -14.70
CA TRP A 251 -0.42 2.29 -14.77
C TRP A 251 0.92 1.76 -15.29
N THR A 252 0.96 1.43 -16.58
CA THR A 252 2.09 0.75 -17.21
C THR A 252 3.42 1.46 -16.99
N LEU A 253 3.48 2.78 -17.20
CA LEU A 253 4.71 3.56 -17.06
C LEU A 253 5.19 3.61 -15.60
N SER A 254 4.29 3.79 -14.64
CA SER A 254 4.64 3.76 -13.21
C SER A 254 5.15 2.38 -12.78
N ASN A 255 4.50 1.32 -13.22
CA ASN A 255 4.93 -0.05 -12.98
C ASN A 255 6.31 -0.32 -13.61
N GLN A 256 6.59 0.25 -14.79
CA GLN A 256 7.89 0.15 -15.44
C GLN A 256 8.99 0.81 -14.61
N VAL A 257 8.78 2.01 -14.05
CA VAL A 257 9.77 2.67 -13.18
C VAL A 257 10.19 1.75 -12.02
N TYR A 258 9.22 1.16 -11.32
CA TYR A 258 9.55 0.24 -10.20
C TYR A 258 10.29 -1.00 -10.68
N SER A 259 9.87 -1.58 -11.82
CA SER A 259 10.53 -2.75 -12.41
C SER A 259 11.99 -2.43 -12.80
N GLU A 260 12.23 -1.30 -13.48
CA GLU A 260 13.58 -0.89 -13.90
C GLU A 260 14.50 -0.60 -12.71
N LEU A 261 13.95 -0.18 -11.58
CA LEU A 261 14.68 0.02 -10.33
C LEU A 261 14.83 -1.27 -9.49
N GLY A 262 14.50 -2.44 -10.05
CA GLY A 262 14.70 -3.74 -9.39
C GLY A 262 13.76 -4.04 -8.23
N PHE A 263 12.61 -3.34 -8.15
CA PHE A 263 11.54 -3.79 -7.28
C PHE A 263 10.95 -5.10 -7.80
N LYS A 264 10.41 -5.89 -6.88
CA LYS A 264 9.74 -7.17 -7.20
C LYS A 264 8.27 -7.07 -6.82
N VAL A 265 7.39 -7.59 -7.66
CA VAL A 265 5.97 -7.70 -7.33
C VAL A 265 5.79 -8.76 -6.26
N THR A 266 5.27 -8.40 -5.10
CA THR A 266 5.06 -9.31 -3.96
C THR A 266 3.59 -9.56 -3.64
N ALA A 267 2.69 -8.74 -4.20
CA ALA A 267 1.25 -8.98 -4.17
C ALA A 267 0.57 -8.46 -5.44
N ARG A 268 -0.54 -9.11 -5.80
CA ARG A 268 -1.50 -8.64 -6.80
C ARG A 268 -2.86 -8.56 -6.13
N LEU A 269 -3.38 -7.35 -6.04
CA LEU A 269 -4.57 -7.03 -5.27
C LEU A 269 -5.74 -6.85 -6.24
N THR A 270 -6.76 -7.66 -6.11
CA THR A 270 -7.97 -7.60 -6.95
C THR A 270 -8.83 -6.43 -6.51
N ASP A 271 -9.40 -5.67 -7.45
CA ASP A 271 -10.36 -4.58 -7.20
C ASP A 271 -9.97 -3.69 -6.02
N HIS A 272 -8.71 -3.24 -5.99
CA HIS A 272 -8.15 -2.55 -4.84
C HIS A 272 -8.17 -1.03 -4.94
N ILE A 273 -8.25 -0.51 -6.15
CA ILE A 273 -8.27 0.92 -6.47
C ILE A 273 -9.48 1.20 -7.34
N THR A 274 -10.21 2.28 -7.05
CA THR A 274 -11.25 2.80 -7.94
C THR A 274 -10.70 4.01 -8.68
N ARG A 275 -10.85 4.01 -10.00
CA ARG A 275 -10.38 5.07 -10.88
C ARG A 275 -11.38 5.30 -12.00
N ALA A 276 -11.83 6.54 -12.20
CA ALA A 276 -12.88 6.86 -13.17
C ALA A 276 -14.10 5.91 -13.09
N ASP A 277 -14.53 5.61 -11.85
CA ASP A 277 -15.64 4.71 -11.50
C ASP A 277 -15.44 3.23 -11.87
N GLU A 278 -14.23 2.85 -12.30
CA GLU A 278 -13.87 1.45 -12.54
C GLU A 278 -13.02 0.88 -11.41
N PHE A 279 -13.22 -0.40 -11.09
CA PHE A 279 -12.42 -1.14 -10.12
C PHE A 279 -11.20 -1.74 -10.79
N VAL A 280 -10.03 -1.29 -10.37
CA VAL A 280 -8.74 -1.71 -10.94
C VAL A 280 -7.96 -2.48 -9.89
N GLY A 281 -7.31 -3.55 -10.34
CA GLY A 281 -6.34 -4.26 -9.51
C GLY A 281 -5.11 -3.40 -9.24
N ALA A 282 -4.35 -3.76 -8.21
CA ALA A 282 -3.09 -3.09 -7.89
C ALA A 282 -1.93 -4.09 -7.76
N GLN A 283 -0.74 -3.63 -8.07
CA GLN A 283 0.51 -4.35 -7.83
C GLN A 283 1.23 -3.74 -6.64
N LEU A 284 1.66 -4.59 -5.72
CA LEU A 284 2.55 -4.20 -4.65
C LEU A 284 3.97 -4.52 -5.04
N TRP A 285 4.78 -3.50 -5.11
CA TRP A 285 6.20 -3.54 -5.41
C TRP A 285 7.01 -3.48 -4.12
N HIS A 286 8.06 -4.27 -4.01
CA HIS A 286 8.93 -4.31 -2.84
C HIS A 286 10.40 -4.37 -3.25
N ARG A 287 11.26 -3.65 -2.49
CA ARG A 287 12.70 -3.70 -2.63
C ARG A 287 13.38 -3.66 -1.27
N ARG A 288 14.38 -4.52 -1.06
CA ARG A 288 15.29 -4.39 0.09
C ARG A 288 16.36 -3.35 -0.21
N LEU A 289 16.67 -2.50 0.77
CA LEU A 289 17.73 -1.47 0.67
C LEU A 289 19.00 -1.90 1.39
N ALA A 290 18.88 -2.58 2.53
CA ALA A 290 20.00 -3.07 3.30
C ALA A 290 19.99 -4.60 3.40
N HIS A 291 21.18 -5.22 3.43
CA HIS A 291 21.30 -6.54 4.00
C HIS A 291 21.16 -6.37 5.52
N VAL A 292 20.01 -6.78 6.08
CA VAL A 292 19.90 -6.96 7.53
C VAL A 292 20.88 -8.07 7.87
N ALA A 293 22.07 -7.70 8.36
CA ALA A 293 22.96 -8.67 8.96
C ALA A 293 22.16 -9.28 10.14
N ALA A 294 21.95 -10.60 10.08
CA ALA A 294 21.32 -11.29 11.20
C ALA A 294 22.07 -10.89 12.49
N PRO A 295 21.38 -10.50 13.56
CA PRO A 295 22.05 -10.13 14.80
C PRO A 295 22.97 -11.31 15.18
N LYS A 296 24.27 -11.04 15.27
CA LYS A 296 25.22 -12.03 15.74
C LYS A 296 24.82 -12.33 17.18
N LEU A 297 24.28 -13.52 17.42
CA LEU A 297 23.93 -14.03 18.76
C LEU A 297 25.11 -14.01 19.74
N SER A 298 26.33 -13.76 19.28
CA SER A 298 27.55 -13.72 20.09
C SER A 298 27.70 -12.49 21.00
N SER A 299 26.85 -11.46 20.85
CA SER A 299 26.94 -10.26 21.71
C SER A 299 25.97 -10.23 22.89
N LEU A 300 25.16 -11.28 23.07
CA LEU A 300 24.21 -11.40 24.19
C LEU A 300 24.67 -12.40 25.28
N LEU A 301 25.85 -12.97 25.15
CA LEU A 301 26.44 -13.91 26.11
C LEU A 301 27.84 -13.43 26.62
N GLY A 302 28.04 -12.12 26.63
CA GLY A 302 29.22 -11.50 27.24
C GLY A 302 28.87 -10.73 28.49
#